data_88833841ac1bc5e2ca99b9d8e20971f5
#
_entry.id   88833841ac1bc5e2ca99b9d8e20971f5
#
_cell.length_a   1.000
_cell.length_b   1.000
_cell.length_c   1.000
_cell.angle_alpha   90.00
_cell.angle_beta   90.00
_cell.angle_gamma   90.00
#
_symmetry.space_group_name_H-M   'P 1'
#
loop_
_entity.id
_entity.type
_entity.pdbx_description
1 polymer ?
#
loop_
_entity_poly.entity_id
_entity_poly.type
_entity_poly.pdbx_seq_one_letter_code
_entity_poly.pdbx_strand_id
1 'polypeptide(L)'
;MKEISDRRRQPVRSISAALIIVMLALILSGCQMLQLLAPVTREPDVFLEAKFALPAYDAPYPQFDTVEFGTVDENAWKSVLLNPFSTFAADVDTASYATVRRYLSGGELPPKDAVRVEELINYFHYDYPAPEPGDPFGVSLTLTDTPWNKETKLLVVGVQAEPLQTLRREPSNLVFLIDVSGSMDAPDKLGLVKQAFLMLTEHLTEDDTISIVTYAGFDRVLAEGVSGSEKTHLMSLIENLEAGGSTHGSAGIETAYEIAARYFDENRTNRVILATDGDLNIGVTSEGELTDLIREKKETGVYLSVMGFGLDNLKDNKLAALARNGNGNYGYIDSVLEARKHLIQDMGATLNTVAKDVKFQVEFNPEMVKGYRLIGYEDRLLNPEDFADDKKDGGEIGAGHRVTIMYEIADHESGQIVPDVTGKYNKPTNAGESADDEILTVSIRYKEPNGDTSHLMQFPLESDAYNTERTENVELAAALAEFGMLLRRSEHSGTAGYDDVLDKLNGLENKDEYIQELIYLVTQAKRLTEYEPIDPESGIDEVEALQLARQYLLENEPDLVLEIDMNQSRIEMLDDDNWDAYADAFMPLDGISEETLSIGDFIVTIGDYVDHDFRILVVSRADASVIGFIPIR
;
A
#
# COMPACT_ATOMS: atom_id res chain seq x y z
N MET A 1 -50.33 85.65 25.13
CA MET A 1 -49.38 85.87 24.03
C MET A 1 -48.82 84.51 23.61
N LYS A 2 -49.31 84.12 22.43
CA LYS A 2 -48.53 83.57 21.33
C LYS A 2 -47.82 82.26 21.61
N GLU A 3 -47.84 81.25 20.88
CA GLU A 3 -48.37 80.85 19.55
C GLU A 3 -47.95 79.35 19.44
N ILE A 4 -48.89 78.49 19.20
CA ILE A 4 -49.10 77.67 18.01
C ILE A 4 -47.80 77.05 17.45
N SER A 5 -47.74 75.79 17.42
CA SER A 5 -47.55 75.12 16.12
C SER A 5 -47.86 73.62 16.18
N ASP A 6 -48.78 73.31 15.40
CA ASP A 6 -49.30 72.09 14.86
C ASP A 6 -48.17 71.24 14.26
N ARG A 7 -48.02 69.96 14.64
CA ARG A 7 -47.31 68.99 13.86
C ARG A 7 -48.13 67.69 13.72
N ARG A 8 -48.55 67.58 12.48
CA ARG A 8 -49.28 66.48 11.86
C ARG A 8 -48.74 65.08 12.25
N ARG A 9 -49.70 64.27 12.60
CA ARG A 9 -49.52 62.81 12.66
C ARG A 9 -49.35 62.25 11.23
N GLN A 10 -48.22 61.60 10.94
CA GLN A 10 -48.05 60.73 9.78
C GLN A 10 -48.26 59.29 10.19
N PRO A 11 -48.73 58.38 9.31
CA PRO A 11 -49.26 57.08 9.71
C PRO A 11 -48.17 56.01 9.87
N VAL A 12 -48.14 55.38 11.00
CA VAL A 12 -47.25 54.23 11.38
C VAL A 12 -47.61 52.96 10.61
N ARG A 13 -48.44 53.02 9.54
CA ARG A 13 -48.92 51.78 8.86
C ARG A 13 -48.05 51.26 7.71
N SER A 14 -47.05 51.99 7.23
CA SER A 14 -46.21 51.54 6.09
C SER A 14 -44.91 50.78 6.50
N ILE A 15 -44.45 50.93 7.74
CA ILE A 15 -43.22 50.27 8.22
C ILE A 15 -43.47 48.80 8.59
N SER A 16 -44.68 48.50 9.07
CA SER A 16 -45.02 47.11 9.47
C SER A 16 -45.17 46.15 8.28
N ALA A 17 -45.63 46.64 7.13
CA ALA A 17 -45.81 45.80 5.94
C ALA A 17 -44.45 45.46 5.27
N ALA A 18 -43.51 46.43 5.24
CA ALA A 18 -42.17 46.17 4.71
C ALA A 18 -41.35 45.22 5.56
N LEU A 19 -41.48 45.29 6.89
CA LEU A 19 -40.79 44.35 7.82
C LEU A 19 -41.35 42.93 7.70
N ILE A 20 -42.63 42.76 7.49
CA ILE A 20 -43.28 41.45 7.31
C ILE A 20 -42.84 40.81 5.98
N ILE A 21 -42.72 41.59 4.91
CA ILE A 21 -42.23 41.07 3.61
C ILE A 21 -40.76 40.67 3.67
N VAL A 22 -39.92 41.43 4.36
CA VAL A 22 -38.48 41.06 4.55
C VAL A 22 -38.35 39.83 5.46
N MET A 23 -39.19 39.71 6.49
CA MET A 23 -39.20 38.52 7.37
C MET A 23 -39.72 37.27 6.65
N LEU A 24 -40.73 37.40 5.78
CA LEU A 24 -41.17 36.27 4.94
C LEU A 24 -40.15 35.87 3.88
N ALA A 25 -39.40 36.82 3.29
CA ALA A 25 -38.31 36.51 2.36
C ALA A 25 -37.14 35.79 3.03
N LEU A 26 -36.81 36.14 4.29
CA LEU A 26 -35.79 35.47 5.07
C LEU A 26 -36.20 34.04 5.50
N ILE A 27 -37.50 33.83 5.78
CA ILE A 27 -38.03 32.51 6.12
C ILE A 27 -38.03 31.58 4.88
N LEU A 28 -38.37 32.10 3.70
CA LEU A 28 -38.35 31.35 2.45
C LEU A 28 -36.91 31.03 2.00
N SER A 29 -35.93 31.90 2.23
CA SER A 29 -34.52 31.63 1.99
C SER A 29 -33.92 30.64 2.99
N GLY A 30 -34.39 30.65 4.24
CA GLY A 30 -34.01 29.70 5.28
C GLY A 30 -34.49 28.27 5.01
N CYS A 31 -35.68 28.11 4.41
CA CYS A 31 -36.20 26.80 4.05
C CYS A 31 -35.43 26.13 2.89
N GLN A 32 -34.88 26.92 1.95
CA GLN A 32 -34.01 26.36 0.89
C GLN A 32 -32.62 25.97 1.43
N MET A 33 -32.10 26.67 2.44
CA MET A 33 -30.84 26.29 3.07
C MET A 33 -31.00 25.07 4.00
N LEU A 34 -32.17 24.81 4.57
CA LEU A 34 -32.40 23.62 5.41
C LEU A 34 -32.58 22.33 4.57
N GLN A 35 -32.95 22.45 3.29
CA GLN A 35 -32.99 21.28 2.40
C GLN A 35 -31.57 20.82 1.94
N LEU A 36 -30.56 21.69 2.07
CA LEU A 36 -29.14 21.34 1.83
C LEU A 36 -28.46 20.70 3.06
N LEU A 37 -29.14 20.59 4.19
CA LEU A 37 -28.62 20.01 5.42
C LEU A 37 -29.41 18.75 5.88
N ALA A 38 -30.24 18.18 5.01
CA ALA A 38 -30.81 16.86 5.27
C ALA A 38 -29.68 15.83 5.25
N PRO A 39 -29.57 14.96 6.28
CA PRO A 39 -28.59 13.90 6.25
C PRO A 39 -28.92 12.99 5.05
N VAL A 40 -28.01 12.95 4.09
CA VAL A 40 -28.00 11.92 3.07
C VAL A 40 -27.80 10.60 3.83
N THR A 41 -28.85 9.82 3.93
CA THR A 41 -28.70 8.42 4.36
C THR A 41 -27.93 7.71 3.25
N ARG A 42 -26.61 7.63 3.41
CA ARG A 42 -25.75 6.84 2.56
C ARG A 42 -26.08 5.38 2.77
N GLU A 43 -26.50 4.69 1.74
CA GLU A 43 -26.35 3.26 1.65
C GLU A 43 -24.84 2.98 1.53
N PRO A 44 -24.27 2.09 2.37
CA PRO A 44 -22.79 1.96 2.49
C PRO A 44 -22.11 1.32 1.29
N ASP A 45 -22.82 0.60 0.44
CA ASP A 45 -22.22 -0.35 -0.51
C ASP A 45 -21.76 0.26 -1.85
N VAL A 46 -22.30 1.41 -2.26
CA VAL A 46 -21.96 2.02 -3.57
C VAL A 46 -20.70 2.89 -3.52
N PHE A 47 -20.23 3.29 -2.33
CA PHE A 47 -19.11 4.23 -2.19
C PHE A 47 -17.72 3.56 -2.12
N LEU A 48 -17.64 2.25 -1.87
CA LEU A 48 -16.35 1.56 -1.80
C LEU A 48 -15.75 1.31 -3.19
N GLU A 49 -16.55 0.85 -4.15
CA GLU A 49 -16.04 0.56 -5.51
C GLU A 49 -15.46 1.82 -6.21
N ALA A 50 -16.13 2.96 -6.06
CA ALA A 50 -15.62 4.20 -6.68
C ALA A 50 -14.37 4.80 -6.02
N LYS A 51 -14.04 4.39 -4.79
CA LYS A 51 -12.89 4.93 -4.05
C LYS A 51 -11.58 4.19 -4.37
N PHE A 52 -11.70 2.94 -4.81
CA PHE A 52 -10.57 2.06 -5.10
C PHE A 52 -10.42 1.73 -6.60
N ALA A 53 -11.38 2.09 -7.42
CA ALA A 53 -11.22 1.98 -8.87
C ALA A 53 -10.11 2.92 -9.33
N LEU A 54 -8.97 2.37 -9.67
CA LEU A 54 -7.95 3.08 -10.44
C LEU A 54 -8.61 3.47 -11.78
N PRO A 55 -8.35 4.67 -12.33
CA PRO A 55 -8.80 4.98 -13.68
C PRO A 55 -8.31 3.87 -14.61
N ALA A 56 -9.23 3.26 -15.37
CA ALA A 56 -8.88 2.27 -16.37
C ALA A 56 -7.89 2.94 -17.35
N TYR A 57 -6.69 2.40 -17.43
CA TYR A 57 -5.63 2.92 -18.28
C TYR A 57 -5.67 2.18 -19.60
N ASP A 58 -6.25 2.82 -20.62
CA ASP A 58 -6.15 2.35 -22.01
C ASP A 58 -4.85 2.84 -22.64
N ALA A 59 -3.89 1.95 -22.82
CA ALA A 59 -2.76 2.19 -23.70
C ALA A 59 -2.72 1.15 -24.80
N PRO A 60 -2.93 1.53 -26.06
CA PRO A 60 -2.66 0.66 -27.21
C PRO A 60 -1.20 0.74 -27.59
N TYR A 61 -0.30 0.39 -26.69
CA TYR A 61 1.10 0.10 -27.02
C TYR A 61 1.38 -1.36 -26.69
N PRO A 62 2.19 -2.08 -27.49
CA PRO A 62 2.68 -3.38 -27.07
C PRO A 62 3.45 -3.15 -25.77
N GLN A 63 2.85 -3.49 -24.66
CA GLN A 63 3.50 -3.48 -23.36
C GLN A 63 4.61 -4.51 -23.41
N PHE A 64 5.84 -4.04 -23.55
CA PHE A 64 6.96 -4.82 -23.09
C PHE A 64 6.91 -4.72 -21.56
N ASP A 65 6.30 -5.70 -20.93
CA ASP A 65 6.37 -5.84 -19.48
C ASP A 65 7.85 -6.02 -19.12
N THR A 66 8.45 -4.94 -18.61
CA THR A 66 9.86 -4.92 -18.18
C THR A 66 9.96 -4.91 -16.64
N VAL A 67 8.85 -5.15 -15.94
CA VAL A 67 8.84 -5.25 -14.47
C VAL A 67 9.73 -6.40 -14.04
N GLU A 68 10.66 -6.12 -13.13
CA GLU A 68 11.58 -7.10 -12.56
C GLU A 68 11.42 -7.16 -11.05
N PHE A 69 11.09 -8.34 -10.53
CA PHE A 69 11.11 -8.65 -9.11
C PHE A 69 12.29 -9.57 -8.80
N GLY A 70 12.92 -9.37 -7.65
CA GLY A 70 13.93 -10.30 -7.14
C GLY A 70 13.28 -11.63 -6.75
N THR A 71 13.92 -12.74 -7.07
CA THR A 71 13.44 -14.06 -6.61
C THR A 71 13.46 -14.13 -5.09
N VAL A 72 12.35 -14.55 -4.51
CA VAL A 72 12.19 -14.71 -3.06
C VAL A 72 12.06 -16.20 -2.73
N ASP A 73 13.06 -16.73 -2.05
CA ASP A 73 13.07 -18.11 -1.53
C ASP A 73 12.50 -18.13 -0.11
N GLU A 74 11.38 -18.80 0.10
CA GLU A 74 10.72 -18.86 1.42
C GLU A 74 11.60 -19.49 2.50
N ASN A 75 11.49 -18.94 3.72
CA ASN A 75 12.18 -19.51 4.88
C ASN A 75 11.73 -20.97 5.14
N ALA A 76 12.68 -21.86 5.12
CA ALA A 76 12.46 -23.25 5.49
C ALA A 76 12.41 -23.43 7.01
N TRP A 77 11.78 -24.53 7.47
CA TRP A 77 11.86 -24.96 8.87
C TRP A 77 13.30 -25.19 9.32
N LYS A 78 13.64 -24.64 10.48
CA LYS A 78 14.96 -24.77 11.11
C LYS A 78 14.87 -25.57 12.41
N SER A 79 15.76 -26.54 12.60
CA SER A 79 15.92 -27.25 13.87
C SER A 79 16.61 -26.34 14.89
N VAL A 80 16.00 -26.15 16.07
CA VAL A 80 16.56 -25.34 17.16
C VAL A 80 17.89 -25.91 17.65
N LEU A 81 18.03 -27.22 17.69
CA LEU A 81 19.30 -27.88 18.09
C LEU A 81 20.51 -27.48 17.21
N LEU A 82 20.27 -27.15 15.94
CA LEU A 82 21.29 -26.75 14.99
C LEU A 82 21.36 -25.23 14.78
N ASN A 83 20.23 -24.55 14.92
CA ASN A 83 20.08 -23.15 14.68
C ASN A 83 19.21 -22.53 15.78
N PRO A 84 19.74 -22.34 17.00
CA PRO A 84 18.96 -21.79 18.10
C PRO A 84 18.58 -20.30 17.89
N PHE A 85 19.28 -19.61 16.99
CA PHE A 85 19.09 -18.18 16.73
C PHE A 85 18.45 -17.92 15.38
N SER A 86 17.51 -16.98 15.36
CA SER A 86 17.00 -16.34 14.16
C SER A 86 17.34 -14.86 14.21
N THR A 87 18.13 -14.37 13.28
CA THR A 87 18.68 -13.00 13.28
C THR A 87 18.35 -12.32 11.96
N PHE A 88 17.87 -11.07 12.01
CA PHE A 88 17.53 -10.27 10.85
C PHE A 88 17.52 -8.77 11.16
N ALA A 89 17.59 -7.93 10.12
CA ALA A 89 17.49 -6.47 10.23
C ALA A 89 16.03 -6.02 10.38
N ALA A 90 15.82 -4.95 11.13
CA ALA A 90 14.49 -4.40 11.44
C ALA A 90 13.84 -3.61 10.28
N ASP A 91 14.56 -3.41 9.19
CA ASP A 91 14.11 -2.60 8.06
C ASP A 91 12.94 -3.30 7.34
N VAL A 92 11.80 -2.62 7.23
CA VAL A 92 10.59 -3.14 6.58
C VAL A 92 10.06 -2.12 5.58
N ASP A 93 10.18 -2.46 4.30
CA ASP A 93 9.49 -1.75 3.23
C ASP A 93 8.00 -2.18 3.21
N THR A 94 7.16 -1.45 2.48
CA THR A 94 5.73 -1.76 2.32
C THR A 94 5.27 -1.75 0.85
N ALA A 95 6.21 -1.65 -0.08
CA ALA A 95 5.94 -1.53 -1.51
C ALA A 95 5.21 -2.74 -2.12
N SER A 96 5.42 -3.92 -1.54
CA SER A 96 4.77 -5.14 -2.01
C SER A 96 3.24 -5.07 -1.90
N TYR A 97 2.69 -4.42 -0.86
CA TYR A 97 1.24 -4.26 -0.73
C TYR A 97 0.65 -3.41 -1.85
N ALA A 98 1.26 -2.25 -2.16
CA ALA A 98 0.81 -1.40 -3.26
C ALA A 98 0.92 -2.11 -4.62
N THR A 99 1.97 -2.92 -4.82
CA THR A 99 2.13 -3.77 -6.00
C THR A 99 1.02 -4.82 -6.11
N VAL A 100 0.74 -5.56 -5.02
CA VAL A 100 -0.36 -6.54 -4.95
C VAL A 100 -1.70 -5.88 -5.25
N ARG A 101 -1.96 -4.72 -4.64
CA ARG A 101 -3.17 -3.93 -4.88
C ARG A 101 -3.34 -3.61 -6.36
N ARG A 102 -2.29 -3.14 -7.01
CA ARG A 102 -2.35 -2.77 -8.43
C ARG A 102 -2.67 -3.95 -9.33
N TYR A 103 -2.01 -5.10 -9.14
CA TYR A 103 -2.31 -6.31 -9.90
C TYR A 103 -3.75 -6.76 -9.72
N LEU A 104 -4.20 -6.89 -8.47
CA LEU A 104 -5.55 -7.36 -8.17
C LEU A 104 -6.65 -6.38 -8.63
N SER A 105 -6.40 -5.07 -8.53
CA SER A 105 -7.31 -4.05 -9.06
C SER A 105 -7.35 -4.04 -10.58
N GLY A 106 -6.24 -4.44 -11.23
CA GLY A 106 -6.16 -4.66 -12.68
C GLY A 106 -6.79 -5.97 -13.15
N GLY A 107 -7.29 -6.82 -12.23
CA GLY A 107 -7.89 -8.11 -12.56
C GLY A 107 -6.88 -9.22 -12.82
N GLU A 108 -5.65 -9.09 -12.33
CA GLU A 108 -4.58 -10.06 -12.47
C GLU A 108 -4.02 -10.49 -11.11
N LEU A 109 -3.58 -11.75 -11.01
CA LEU A 109 -2.84 -12.21 -9.84
C LEU A 109 -1.39 -11.71 -9.90
N PRO A 110 -0.83 -11.19 -8.79
CA PRO A 110 0.54 -10.75 -8.77
C PRO A 110 1.51 -11.93 -9.00
N PRO A 111 2.67 -11.69 -9.65
CA PRO A 111 3.75 -12.67 -9.65
C PRO A 111 4.15 -13.03 -8.22
N LYS A 112 4.44 -14.31 -7.94
CA LYS A 112 4.79 -14.78 -6.59
C LYS A 112 5.96 -14.02 -5.96
N ASP A 113 6.94 -13.61 -6.79
CA ASP A 113 8.13 -12.88 -6.37
C ASP A 113 7.86 -11.38 -6.09
N ALA A 114 6.67 -10.87 -6.47
CA ALA A 114 6.20 -9.53 -6.09
C ALA A 114 5.60 -9.48 -4.68
N VAL A 115 5.29 -10.66 -4.09
CA VAL A 115 4.60 -10.76 -2.81
C VAL A 115 5.61 -11.03 -1.70
N ARG A 116 5.89 -10.03 -0.88
CA ARG A 116 6.69 -10.14 0.34
C ARG A 116 5.77 -10.12 1.54
N VAL A 117 5.69 -11.26 2.23
CA VAL A 117 4.67 -11.45 3.28
C VAL A 117 4.86 -10.48 4.43
N GLU A 118 6.11 -10.23 4.84
CA GLU A 118 6.44 -9.25 5.88
C GLU A 118 6.00 -7.82 5.51
N GLU A 119 6.09 -7.44 4.22
CA GLU A 119 5.68 -6.13 3.76
C GLU A 119 4.15 -5.97 3.77
N LEU A 120 3.39 -7.05 3.47
CA LEU A 120 1.95 -7.05 3.62
C LEU A 120 1.56 -6.91 5.10
N ILE A 121 2.18 -7.68 5.99
CA ILE A 121 1.92 -7.65 7.42
C ILE A 121 2.20 -6.24 7.98
N ASN A 122 3.34 -5.65 7.64
CA ASN A 122 3.78 -4.37 8.19
C ASN A 122 3.18 -3.13 7.50
N TYR A 123 2.35 -3.32 6.48
CA TYR A 123 1.61 -2.23 5.84
C TYR A 123 0.51 -1.65 6.74
N PHE A 124 -0.06 -2.45 7.63
CA PHE A 124 -1.23 -2.11 8.43
C PHE A 124 -0.89 -1.54 9.80
N HIS A 125 -1.88 -0.89 10.38
CA HIS A 125 -1.76 -0.31 11.71
C HIS A 125 -2.16 -1.33 12.78
N TYR A 126 -1.26 -1.53 13.75
CA TYR A 126 -1.49 -2.37 14.93
C TYR A 126 -1.50 -1.53 16.20
N ASP A 127 -2.34 -1.90 17.16
CA ASP A 127 -2.41 -1.23 18.46
C ASP A 127 -1.49 -1.95 19.46
N TYR A 128 -0.19 -1.69 19.35
CA TYR A 128 0.81 -2.23 20.27
C TYR A 128 1.05 -1.30 21.46
N PRO A 129 1.47 -1.83 22.63
CA PRO A 129 1.77 -1.03 23.80
C PRO A 129 2.89 -0.03 23.51
N ALA A 130 2.70 1.21 23.94
CA ALA A 130 3.74 2.22 23.88
C ALA A 130 4.95 1.82 24.77
N PRO A 131 6.17 2.27 24.43
CA PRO A 131 7.33 2.02 25.27
C PRO A 131 7.21 2.63 26.66
N GLU A 132 7.90 2.04 27.64
CA GLU A 132 8.07 2.66 28.95
C GLU A 132 8.89 3.94 28.85
N PRO A 133 8.69 4.92 29.75
CA PRO A 133 9.41 6.18 29.68
C PRO A 133 10.94 6.00 29.73
N GLY A 134 11.59 6.36 28.63
CA GLY A 134 13.05 6.26 28.46
C GLY A 134 13.51 5.07 27.63
N ASP A 135 12.60 4.17 27.25
CA ASP A 135 12.88 3.09 26.32
C ASP A 135 12.44 3.49 24.89
N PRO A 136 13.17 3.11 23.85
CA PRO A 136 12.80 3.43 22.47
C PRO A 136 11.67 2.55 21.93
N PHE A 137 11.46 1.37 22.52
CA PHE A 137 10.53 0.35 22.04
C PHE A 137 9.65 -0.21 23.14
N GLY A 138 8.34 -0.29 22.88
CA GLY A 138 7.41 -1.18 23.57
C GLY A 138 7.31 -2.49 22.79
N VAL A 139 7.31 -3.63 23.49
CA VAL A 139 7.27 -4.95 22.88
C VAL A 139 6.13 -5.77 23.46
N SER A 140 5.37 -6.42 22.59
CA SER A 140 4.35 -7.41 22.98
C SER A 140 4.70 -8.75 22.34
N LEU A 141 4.60 -9.83 23.12
CA LEU A 141 4.80 -11.20 22.68
C LEU A 141 3.49 -11.96 22.87
N THR A 142 2.98 -12.54 21.80
CA THR A 142 1.77 -13.37 21.85
C THR A 142 2.03 -14.73 21.23
N LEU A 143 1.76 -15.80 21.97
CA LEU A 143 1.86 -17.18 21.51
C LEU A 143 0.47 -17.81 21.50
N THR A 144 0.03 -18.29 20.33
CA THR A 144 -1.30 -18.87 20.12
C THR A 144 -1.25 -20.06 19.16
N ASP A 145 -2.38 -20.66 18.84
CA ASP A 145 -2.47 -21.70 17.82
C ASP A 145 -2.32 -21.10 16.42
N THR A 146 -1.55 -21.78 15.54
CA THR A 146 -1.45 -21.39 14.14
C THR A 146 -2.76 -21.69 13.41
N PRO A 147 -3.43 -20.69 12.79
CA PRO A 147 -4.74 -20.90 12.15
C PRO A 147 -4.69 -21.91 11.00
N TRP A 148 -3.62 -21.90 10.22
CA TRP A 148 -3.46 -22.73 9.01
C TRP A 148 -2.70 -24.04 9.25
N ASN A 149 -2.16 -24.26 10.45
CA ASN A 149 -1.41 -25.48 10.76
C ASN A 149 -1.61 -25.90 12.22
N LYS A 150 -2.42 -26.91 12.47
CA LYS A 150 -2.76 -27.40 13.80
C LYS A 150 -1.60 -28.04 14.55
N GLU A 151 -0.52 -28.38 13.86
CA GLU A 151 0.67 -28.99 14.45
C GLU A 151 1.64 -27.95 15.00
N THR A 152 1.37 -26.65 14.84
CA THR A 152 2.28 -25.57 15.22
C THR A 152 1.58 -24.49 16.04
N LYS A 153 2.40 -23.70 16.74
CA LYS A 153 1.99 -22.48 17.43
C LYS A 153 2.51 -21.27 16.66
N LEU A 154 1.74 -20.19 16.72
CA LEU A 154 2.05 -18.91 16.11
C LEU A 154 2.56 -17.94 17.17
N LEU A 155 3.83 -17.52 17.04
CA LEU A 155 4.37 -16.40 17.79
C LEU A 155 4.18 -15.12 16.97
N VAL A 156 3.58 -14.11 17.57
CA VAL A 156 3.50 -12.74 17.03
C VAL A 156 4.27 -11.82 17.97
N VAL A 157 5.31 -11.18 17.44
CA VAL A 157 6.11 -10.16 18.12
C VAL A 157 5.71 -8.81 17.57
N GLY A 158 5.08 -7.98 18.39
CA GLY A 158 4.72 -6.60 18.06
C GLY A 158 5.70 -5.64 18.71
N VAL A 159 6.29 -4.74 17.93
CA VAL A 159 7.21 -3.70 18.40
C VAL A 159 6.65 -2.33 18.04
N GLN A 160 6.54 -1.45 19.03
CA GLN A 160 6.09 -0.06 18.87
C GLN A 160 7.23 0.87 19.22
N ALA A 161 7.67 1.70 18.27
CA ALA A 161 8.63 2.76 18.58
C ALA A 161 7.95 3.94 19.30
N GLU A 162 8.74 4.73 20.02
CA GLU A 162 8.26 5.92 20.73
C GLU A 162 7.46 6.83 19.78
N PRO A 163 6.20 7.22 20.16
CA PRO A 163 5.34 8.02 19.29
C PRO A 163 5.87 9.44 19.06
N LEU A 164 5.65 10.00 17.86
CA LEU A 164 6.07 11.37 17.51
C LEU A 164 5.52 12.46 18.46
N GLN A 165 4.36 12.21 19.08
CA GLN A 165 3.75 13.16 20.03
C GLN A 165 4.60 13.42 21.27
N THR A 166 5.49 12.50 21.63
CA THR A 166 6.43 12.62 22.74
C THR A 166 7.76 13.26 22.30
N LEU A 167 8.05 13.24 21.01
CA LEU A 167 9.26 13.80 20.41
C LEU A 167 9.01 15.19 19.83
N ARG A 168 9.99 16.08 19.93
CA ARG A 168 9.95 17.34 19.20
C ARG A 168 10.29 17.06 17.72
N ARG A 169 9.39 17.44 16.79
CA ARG A 169 9.69 17.36 15.36
C ARG A 169 10.97 18.15 15.05
N GLU A 170 11.96 17.47 14.50
CA GLU A 170 13.16 18.12 14.01
C GLU A 170 12.88 18.83 12.69
N PRO A 171 13.45 20.01 12.46
CA PRO A 171 13.41 20.66 11.14
C PRO A 171 14.07 19.79 10.09
N SER A 172 13.67 19.95 8.85
CA SER A 172 14.17 19.13 7.76
C SER A 172 14.84 19.96 6.66
N ASN A 173 15.90 19.41 6.06
CA ASN A 173 16.50 19.85 4.82
C ASN A 173 16.17 18.80 3.75
N LEU A 174 15.15 19.08 2.93
CA LEU A 174 14.61 18.15 1.94
C LEU A 174 14.98 18.60 0.52
N VAL A 175 15.50 17.68 -0.27
CA VAL A 175 15.70 17.88 -1.70
C VAL A 175 14.77 16.94 -2.46
N PHE A 176 13.77 17.48 -3.15
CA PHE A 176 12.91 16.73 -4.05
C PHE A 176 13.65 16.55 -5.37
N LEU A 177 14.00 15.31 -5.70
CA LEU A 177 14.62 14.93 -6.96
C LEU A 177 13.56 14.22 -7.82
N ILE A 178 13.07 14.90 -8.84
CA ILE A 178 11.90 14.47 -9.60
C ILE A 178 12.30 14.11 -11.02
N ASP A 179 11.98 12.89 -11.41
CA ASP A 179 12.02 12.46 -12.80
C ASP A 179 10.93 13.18 -13.60
N VAL A 180 11.34 13.86 -14.66
CA VAL A 180 10.44 14.50 -15.62
C VAL A 180 10.74 14.03 -17.05
N SER A 181 11.32 12.84 -17.20
CA SER A 181 11.56 12.23 -18.52
C SER A 181 10.25 11.92 -19.27
N GLY A 182 10.35 11.63 -20.56
CA GLY A 182 9.16 11.34 -21.38
C GLY A 182 8.35 10.14 -20.92
N SER A 183 8.97 9.16 -20.25
CA SER A 183 8.30 8.00 -19.66
C SER A 183 7.36 8.36 -18.47
N MET A 184 7.59 9.53 -17.86
CA MET A 184 6.75 10.05 -16.77
C MET A 184 5.46 10.72 -17.25
N ASP A 185 5.20 10.81 -18.56
CA ASP A 185 4.00 11.44 -19.12
C ASP A 185 2.77 10.52 -19.00
N ALA A 186 2.33 10.30 -17.76
CA ALA A 186 1.13 9.55 -17.45
C ALA A 186 0.49 10.04 -16.13
N PRO A 187 -0.85 9.89 -15.98
CA PRO A 187 -1.56 10.30 -14.76
C PRO A 187 -1.08 9.62 -13.50
N ASP A 188 -0.75 8.32 -13.56
CA ASP A 188 -0.23 7.48 -12.47
C ASP A 188 1.28 7.64 -12.25
N LYS A 189 1.95 8.51 -13.02
CA LYS A 189 3.36 8.87 -12.90
C LYS A 189 3.50 10.34 -12.48
N LEU A 190 3.88 11.26 -13.40
CA LEU A 190 4.10 12.67 -13.04
C LEU A 190 2.83 13.33 -12.47
N GLY A 191 1.64 12.93 -12.92
CA GLY A 191 0.38 13.41 -12.37
C GLY A 191 0.24 13.10 -10.88
N LEU A 192 0.57 11.87 -10.48
CA LEU A 192 0.52 11.41 -9.10
C LEU A 192 1.69 11.98 -8.27
N VAL A 193 2.90 12.10 -8.86
CA VAL A 193 4.04 12.79 -8.23
C VAL A 193 3.69 14.21 -7.82
N LYS A 194 3.04 14.98 -8.71
CA LYS A 194 2.57 16.34 -8.38
C LYS A 194 1.63 16.34 -7.18
N GLN A 195 0.62 15.47 -7.17
CA GLN A 195 -0.33 15.38 -6.06
C GLN A 195 0.37 15.02 -4.75
N ALA A 196 1.29 14.06 -4.79
CA ALA A 196 2.08 13.62 -3.66
C ALA A 196 2.90 14.77 -3.04
N PHE A 197 3.67 15.50 -3.85
CA PHE A 197 4.50 16.60 -3.37
C PHE A 197 3.71 17.86 -3.00
N LEU A 198 2.55 18.10 -3.62
CA LEU A 198 1.63 19.16 -3.17
C LEU A 198 1.12 18.89 -1.75
N MET A 199 0.65 17.66 -1.49
CA MET A 199 0.23 17.26 -0.13
C MET A 199 1.37 17.40 0.90
N LEU A 200 2.57 16.95 0.55
CA LEU A 200 3.74 17.11 1.41
C LEU A 200 4.01 18.59 1.72
N THR A 201 3.97 19.43 0.69
CA THR A 201 4.25 20.89 0.83
C THR A 201 3.27 21.56 1.80
N GLU A 202 2.03 21.10 1.90
CA GLU A 202 1.06 21.61 2.88
C GLU A 202 1.48 21.37 4.34
N HIS A 203 2.27 20.33 4.61
CA HIS A 203 2.71 19.94 5.95
C HIS A 203 4.08 20.52 6.35
N LEU A 204 4.77 21.21 5.45
CA LEU A 204 6.04 21.88 5.73
C LEU A 204 5.85 23.08 6.66
N THR A 205 6.90 23.43 7.39
CA THR A 205 6.93 24.56 8.31
C THR A 205 8.00 25.59 7.93
N GLU A 206 8.04 26.72 8.60
CA GLU A 206 9.05 27.76 8.38
C GLU A 206 10.48 27.32 8.71
N ASP A 207 10.61 26.29 9.55
CA ASP A 207 11.90 25.72 9.96
C ASP A 207 12.47 24.74 8.91
N ASP A 208 11.65 24.26 7.97
CA ASP A 208 12.07 23.35 6.91
C ASP A 208 12.73 24.10 5.75
N THR A 209 13.76 23.50 5.17
CA THR A 209 14.47 24.00 3.99
C THR A 209 14.22 23.07 2.82
N ILE A 210 13.71 23.60 1.71
CA ILE A 210 13.25 22.80 0.57
C ILE A 210 14.03 23.19 -0.69
N SER A 211 14.49 22.18 -1.42
CA SER A 211 15.04 22.34 -2.76
C SER A 211 14.33 21.40 -3.72
N ILE A 212 14.16 21.81 -4.97
CA ILE A 212 13.51 21.03 -6.02
C ILE A 212 14.47 20.91 -7.19
N VAL A 213 14.85 19.69 -7.51
CA VAL A 213 15.70 19.33 -8.65
C VAL A 213 14.89 18.43 -9.57
N THR A 214 14.87 18.72 -10.85
CA THR A 214 14.30 17.83 -11.86
C THR A 214 15.40 17.26 -12.73
N TYR A 215 15.19 16.05 -13.23
CA TYR A 215 16.09 15.46 -14.21
C TYR A 215 15.32 14.81 -15.37
N ALA A 216 15.91 14.92 -16.55
CA ALA A 216 15.52 14.25 -17.79
C ALA A 216 16.77 14.13 -18.67
N GLY A 217 16.84 14.80 -19.81
CA GLY A 217 18.07 14.91 -20.63
C GLY A 217 19.21 15.72 -19.97
N PHE A 218 18.90 16.53 -18.99
CA PHE A 218 19.80 17.30 -18.13
C PHE A 218 19.09 17.60 -16.81
N ASP A 219 19.87 17.88 -15.78
CA ASP A 219 19.35 18.30 -14.48
C ASP A 219 19.01 19.78 -14.45
N ARG A 220 18.00 20.14 -13.66
CA ARG A 220 17.55 21.52 -13.47
C ARG A 220 17.14 21.79 -12.04
N VAL A 221 17.72 22.81 -11.44
CA VAL A 221 17.33 23.31 -10.12
C VAL A 221 16.17 24.30 -10.28
N LEU A 222 15.00 23.97 -9.76
CA LEU A 222 13.79 24.82 -9.79
C LEU A 222 13.69 25.68 -8.53
N ALA A 223 14.08 25.12 -7.38
CA ALA A 223 14.15 25.81 -6.10
C ALA A 223 15.39 25.36 -5.35
N GLU A 224 16.03 26.25 -4.62
CA GLU A 224 17.21 25.95 -3.82
C GLU A 224 17.13 26.68 -2.47
N GLY A 225 17.09 25.90 -1.37
CA GLY A 225 17.11 26.42 0.00
C GLY A 225 15.91 27.30 0.36
N VAL A 226 14.75 27.05 -0.21
CA VAL A 226 13.51 27.81 0.03
C VAL A 226 12.88 27.37 1.35
N SER A 227 12.39 28.32 2.16
CA SER A 227 11.65 27.97 3.39
C SER A 227 10.36 27.22 3.09
N GLY A 228 10.04 26.20 3.89
CA GLY A 228 8.77 25.47 3.80
C GLY A 228 7.52 26.32 4.04
N SER A 229 7.69 27.55 4.56
CA SER A 229 6.58 28.53 4.67
C SER A 229 6.19 29.15 3.32
N GLU A 230 7.07 29.11 2.32
CA GLU A 230 6.79 29.65 0.97
C GLU A 230 5.94 28.69 0.12
N LYS A 231 4.89 28.14 0.70
CA LYS A 231 4.04 27.08 0.12
C LYS A 231 3.53 27.40 -1.27
N THR A 232 2.98 28.61 -1.46
CA THR A 232 2.45 29.03 -2.77
C THR A 232 3.50 29.00 -3.88
N HIS A 233 4.74 29.39 -3.55
CA HIS A 233 5.84 29.36 -4.50
C HIS A 233 6.22 27.91 -4.85
N LEU A 234 6.43 27.08 -3.82
CA LEU A 234 6.79 25.66 -3.99
C LEU A 234 5.69 24.90 -4.77
N MET A 235 4.43 25.08 -4.38
CA MET A 235 3.30 24.44 -5.06
C MET A 235 3.23 24.86 -6.55
N SER A 236 3.42 26.15 -6.85
CA SER A 236 3.43 26.61 -8.24
C SER A 236 4.54 25.97 -9.08
N LEU A 237 5.72 25.72 -8.50
CA LEU A 237 6.80 25.03 -9.20
C LEU A 237 6.42 23.57 -9.49
N ILE A 238 5.80 22.89 -8.52
CA ILE A 238 5.38 21.47 -8.66
C ILE A 238 4.23 21.35 -9.69
N GLU A 239 3.23 22.22 -9.64
CA GLU A 239 2.10 22.23 -10.59
C GLU A 239 2.55 22.40 -12.04
N ASN A 240 3.60 23.22 -12.26
CA ASN A 240 4.12 23.52 -13.60
C ASN A 240 5.19 22.53 -14.10
N LEU A 241 5.40 21.39 -13.42
CA LEU A 241 6.26 20.33 -13.95
C LEU A 241 5.64 19.76 -15.23
N GLU A 242 6.45 19.53 -16.23
CA GLU A 242 6.06 18.93 -17.50
C GLU A 242 7.00 17.79 -17.84
N ALA A 243 6.44 16.65 -18.27
CA ALA A 243 7.23 15.51 -18.72
C ALA A 243 7.81 15.75 -20.12
N GLY A 244 9.04 15.33 -20.35
CA GLY A 244 9.69 15.40 -21.67
C GLY A 244 11.19 15.16 -21.61
N GLY A 245 11.77 14.80 -22.77
CA GLY A 245 13.19 14.55 -22.89
C GLY A 245 13.60 13.09 -22.63
N SER A 246 14.91 12.84 -22.70
CA SER A 246 15.50 11.52 -22.42
C SER A 246 15.99 11.44 -20.98
N THR A 247 16.12 10.22 -20.44
CA THR A 247 16.51 10.00 -19.05
C THR A 247 18.03 10.00 -18.88
N HIS A 248 18.58 10.93 -18.06
CA HIS A 248 19.96 10.93 -17.59
C HIS A 248 19.97 11.16 -16.06
N GLY A 249 19.75 10.11 -15.28
CA GLY A 249 19.50 10.21 -13.84
C GLY A 249 20.71 10.54 -12.95
N SER A 250 21.96 10.17 -13.36
CA SER A 250 23.14 10.32 -12.49
C SER A 250 23.48 11.77 -12.13
N ALA A 251 23.41 12.69 -13.11
CA ALA A 251 23.67 14.11 -12.86
C ALA A 251 22.66 14.72 -11.88
N GLY A 252 21.39 14.33 -11.98
CA GLY A 252 20.35 14.77 -11.05
C GLY A 252 20.61 14.34 -9.60
N ILE A 253 21.05 13.09 -9.40
CA ILE A 253 21.41 12.57 -8.07
C ILE A 253 22.60 13.34 -7.49
N GLU A 254 23.67 13.53 -8.26
CA GLU A 254 24.83 14.30 -7.81
C GLU A 254 24.44 15.74 -7.43
N THR A 255 23.67 16.43 -8.29
CA THR A 255 23.17 17.79 -8.03
C THR A 255 22.30 17.83 -6.78
N ALA A 256 21.42 16.85 -6.56
CA ALA A 256 20.58 16.80 -5.37
C ALA A 256 21.41 16.65 -4.09
N TYR A 257 22.41 15.77 -4.08
CA TYR A 257 23.29 15.60 -2.96
C TYR A 257 24.21 16.81 -2.71
N GLU A 258 24.68 17.48 -3.76
CA GLU A 258 25.44 18.72 -3.63
C GLU A 258 24.62 19.83 -2.97
N ILE A 259 23.34 19.95 -3.34
CA ILE A 259 22.43 20.91 -2.72
C ILE A 259 22.13 20.50 -1.27
N ALA A 260 21.81 19.24 -1.02
CA ALA A 260 21.57 18.73 0.33
C ALA A 260 22.77 19.01 1.26
N ALA A 261 24.00 18.77 0.77
CA ALA A 261 25.21 19.05 1.53
C ALA A 261 25.46 20.56 1.76
N ARG A 262 25.01 21.43 0.86
CA ARG A 262 25.15 22.89 0.99
C ARG A 262 24.29 23.45 2.13
N TYR A 263 23.12 22.85 2.38
CA TYR A 263 22.19 23.22 3.44
C TYR A 263 22.20 22.22 4.61
N PHE A 264 23.22 21.37 4.67
CA PHE A 264 23.38 20.37 5.72
C PHE A 264 23.47 21.01 7.10
N ASP A 265 22.72 20.47 8.04
CA ASP A 265 22.76 20.82 9.47
C ASP A 265 22.61 19.53 10.28
N GLU A 266 23.55 19.28 11.19
CA GLU A 266 23.53 18.06 12.03
C GLU A 266 22.33 17.97 12.98
N ASN A 267 21.63 19.09 13.22
CA ASN A 267 20.40 19.14 14.02
C ASN A 267 19.13 19.10 13.17
N ARG A 268 19.23 18.69 11.93
CA ARG A 268 18.11 18.57 10.98
C ARG A 268 18.14 17.22 10.31
N THR A 269 16.96 16.74 9.94
CA THR A 269 16.88 15.61 9.02
C THR A 269 17.30 16.07 7.62
N ASN A 270 18.39 15.48 7.09
CA ASN A 270 18.91 15.81 5.77
C ASN A 270 18.58 14.67 4.81
N ARG A 271 17.72 14.94 3.81
CA ARG A 271 17.18 13.86 2.97
C ARG A 271 16.96 14.28 1.53
N VAL A 272 17.36 13.43 0.60
CA VAL A 272 16.94 13.46 -0.81
C VAL A 272 15.74 12.52 -0.96
N ILE A 273 14.67 12.99 -1.61
CA ILE A 273 13.48 12.21 -1.93
C ILE A 273 13.41 12.09 -3.45
N LEU A 274 13.75 10.91 -3.96
CA LEU A 274 13.75 10.60 -5.39
C LEU A 274 12.36 10.08 -5.79
N ALA A 275 11.74 10.71 -6.81
CA ALA A 275 10.52 10.24 -7.45
C ALA A 275 10.83 9.84 -8.91
N THR A 276 10.58 8.58 -9.29
CA THR A 276 10.94 8.00 -10.59
C THR A 276 9.98 6.88 -10.98
N ASP A 277 9.88 6.56 -12.28
CA ASP A 277 9.18 5.36 -12.78
C ASP A 277 10.08 4.12 -12.89
N GLY A 278 11.29 4.18 -12.36
CA GLY A 278 12.24 3.06 -12.34
C GLY A 278 13.25 3.04 -13.47
N ASP A 279 13.04 3.82 -14.53
CA ASP A 279 14.00 3.91 -15.66
C ASP A 279 15.15 4.89 -15.33
N LEU A 280 15.93 4.55 -14.31
CA LEU A 280 17.18 5.25 -14.00
C LEU A 280 18.25 4.86 -15.05
N ASN A 281 18.04 5.26 -16.32
CA ASN A 281 19.06 5.13 -17.37
C ASN A 281 20.21 6.10 -17.06
N ILE A 282 21.13 5.62 -16.26
CA ILE A 282 22.30 6.33 -15.77
C ILE A 282 23.35 6.20 -16.85
N GLY A 283 23.59 7.28 -17.56
CA GLY A 283 24.30 7.35 -18.84
C GLY A 283 25.71 6.76 -18.92
N VAL A 284 26.39 6.43 -17.84
CA VAL A 284 27.77 5.88 -17.86
C VAL A 284 28.02 4.87 -16.74
N THR A 285 27.14 4.78 -15.76
CA THR A 285 27.44 4.03 -14.53
C THR A 285 26.70 2.70 -14.49
N SER A 286 27.44 1.66 -14.17
CA SER A 286 26.83 0.38 -13.79
C SER A 286 26.04 0.56 -12.49
N GLU A 287 25.08 -0.33 -12.25
CA GLU A 287 24.31 -0.40 -11.00
C GLU A 287 25.18 -0.35 -9.74
N GLY A 288 26.37 -0.97 -9.81
CA GLY A 288 27.36 -0.95 -8.74
C GLY A 288 27.94 0.45 -8.47
N GLU A 289 28.23 1.23 -9.51
CA GLU A 289 28.81 2.57 -9.34
C GLU A 289 27.79 3.56 -8.73
N LEU A 290 26.50 3.43 -9.07
CA LEU A 290 25.45 4.23 -8.43
C LEU A 290 25.29 3.87 -6.96
N THR A 291 25.28 2.57 -6.66
CA THR A 291 25.20 2.08 -5.28
C THR A 291 26.39 2.56 -4.46
N ASP A 292 27.59 2.54 -5.04
CA ASP A 292 28.81 3.03 -4.37
C ASP A 292 28.76 4.55 -4.14
N LEU A 293 28.25 5.32 -5.12
CA LEU A 293 28.02 6.76 -4.97
C LEU A 293 27.07 7.05 -3.81
N ILE A 294 25.92 6.38 -3.77
CA ILE A 294 24.92 6.60 -2.70
C ILE A 294 25.49 6.21 -1.33
N ARG A 295 26.24 5.11 -1.26
CA ARG A 295 26.93 4.69 -0.04
C ARG A 295 27.97 5.71 0.43
N GLU A 296 28.74 6.30 -0.48
CA GLU A 296 29.68 7.38 -0.15
C GLU A 296 28.93 8.63 0.37
N LYS A 297 27.81 8.97 -0.27
CA LYS A 297 27.02 10.15 0.14
C LYS A 297 26.32 9.97 1.47
N LYS A 298 25.83 8.76 1.78
CA LYS A 298 25.26 8.39 3.08
C LYS A 298 26.21 8.74 4.25
N GLU A 299 27.51 8.49 4.10
CA GLU A 299 28.53 8.82 5.11
C GLU A 299 28.61 10.33 5.42
N THR A 300 28.04 11.18 4.58
CA THR A 300 27.93 12.63 4.82
C THR A 300 26.74 13.01 5.72
N GLY A 301 25.89 12.06 6.09
CA GLY A 301 24.67 12.29 6.89
C GLY A 301 23.45 12.73 6.06
N VAL A 302 23.52 12.63 4.73
CA VAL A 302 22.37 12.89 3.84
C VAL A 302 21.80 11.55 3.37
N TYR A 303 20.54 11.28 3.69
CA TYR A 303 19.85 10.03 3.38
C TYR A 303 19.04 10.10 2.07
N LEU A 304 18.74 8.95 1.46
CA LEU A 304 17.98 8.83 0.22
C LEU A 304 16.73 7.98 0.39
N SER A 305 15.56 8.58 0.30
CA SER A 305 14.31 7.83 0.10
C SER A 305 13.93 7.78 -1.37
N VAL A 306 13.37 6.66 -1.81
CA VAL A 306 13.00 6.42 -3.19
C VAL A 306 11.52 6.11 -3.29
N MET A 307 10.83 6.79 -4.19
CA MET A 307 9.42 6.59 -4.51
C MET A 307 9.28 6.17 -5.96
N GLY A 308 8.81 4.94 -6.18
CA GLY A 308 8.50 4.40 -7.50
C GLY A 308 7.09 4.76 -7.92
N PHE A 309 6.89 5.09 -9.19
CA PHE A 309 5.60 5.43 -9.79
C PHE A 309 5.41 4.67 -11.11
N GLY A 310 4.18 4.26 -11.42
CA GLY A 310 3.87 3.49 -12.63
C GLY A 310 4.47 2.08 -12.64
N LEU A 311 3.78 1.09 -13.20
CA LEU A 311 4.29 -0.29 -13.23
C LEU A 311 5.15 -0.62 -14.46
N ASP A 312 4.92 0.03 -15.60
CA ASP A 312 5.44 -0.42 -16.90
C ASP A 312 6.97 -0.57 -16.98
N ASN A 313 7.71 0.24 -16.20
CA ASN A 313 9.18 0.24 -16.16
C ASN A 313 9.74 0.03 -14.75
N LEU A 314 8.91 -0.37 -13.80
CA LEU A 314 9.32 -0.48 -12.39
C LEU A 314 10.45 -1.51 -12.23
N LYS A 315 11.57 -1.06 -11.67
CA LYS A 315 12.71 -1.90 -11.28
C LYS A 315 12.76 -2.00 -9.76
N ASP A 316 11.77 -2.66 -9.18
CA ASP A 316 11.51 -2.71 -7.75
C ASP A 316 12.77 -3.03 -6.93
N ASN A 317 13.46 -4.12 -7.26
CA ASN A 317 14.68 -4.54 -6.59
C ASN A 317 15.81 -3.49 -6.64
N LYS A 318 15.92 -2.73 -7.74
CA LYS A 318 16.92 -1.68 -7.88
C LYS A 318 16.60 -0.48 -7.01
N LEU A 319 15.35 -0.01 -7.06
CA LEU A 319 14.88 1.12 -6.27
C LEU A 319 14.98 0.83 -4.76
N ALA A 320 14.57 -0.36 -4.35
CA ALA A 320 14.72 -0.82 -2.97
C ALA A 320 16.21 -0.89 -2.55
N ALA A 321 17.09 -1.37 -3.42
CA ALA A 321 18.53 -1.41 -3.14
C ALA A 321 19.14 0.00 -3.01
N LEU A 322 18.71 0.96 -3.83
CA LEU A 322 19.16 2.36 -3.74
C LEU A 322 18.75 3.00 -2.41
N ALA A 323 17.48 2.84 -2.01
CA ALA A 323 16.98 3.36 -0.75
C ALA A 323 17.74 2.77 0.45
N ARG A 324 17.92 1.44 0.49
CA ARG A 324 18.69 0.75 1.53
C ARG A 324 20.14 1.25 1.64
N ASN A 325 20.84 1.37 0.52
CA ASN A 325 22.22 1.85 0.53
C ASN A 325 22.30 3.34 0.93
N GLY A 326 21.21 4.08 0.80
CA GLY A 326 21.07 5.49 1.19
C GLY A 326 20.47 5.73 2.57
N ASN A 327 20.30 4.71 3.42
CA ASN A 327 19.59 4.81 4.72
C ASN A 327 18.23 5.51 4.61
N GLY A 328 17.46 5.13 3.62
CA GLY A 328 16.11 5.64 3.43
C GLY A 328 15.14 4.53 3.08
N ASN A 329 13.89 4.90 2.92
CA ASN A 329 12.79 3.97 2.69
C ASN A 329 12.46 3.92 1.19
N TYR A 330 12.06 2.75 0.73
CA TYR A 330 11.47 2.55 -0.58
C TYR A 330 9.97 2.44 -0.46
N GLY A 331 9.23 3.13 -1.33
CA GLY A 331 7.79 3.00 -1.48
C GLY A 331 7.38 2.98 -2.95
N TYR A 332 6.42 2.12 -3.29
CA TYR A 332 5.75 2.16 -4.58
C TYR A 332 4.42 2.89 -4.43
N ILE A 333 4.28 4.01 -5.15
CA ILE A 333 3.13 4.90 -5.05
C ILE A 333 2.22 4.67 -6.26
N ASP A 334 1.12 3.96 -6.05
CA ASP A 334 0.11 3.64 -7.07
C ASP A 334 -1.15 4.50 -6.96
N SER A 335 -1.31 5.20 -5.84
CA SER A 335 -2.51 5.98 -5.54
C SER A 335 -2.23 7.20 -4.67
N VAL A 336 -3.18 8.15 -4.63
CA VAL A 336 -3.13 9.31 -3.73
C VAL A 336 -3.18 8.87 -2.25
N LEU A 337 -3.87 7.77 -1.95
CA LEU A 337 -3.95 7.21 -0.61
C LEU A 337 -2.58 6.70 -0.16
N GLU A 338 -1.87 6.00 -1.04
CA GLU A 338 -0.51 5.54 -0.81
C GLU A 338 0.47 6.71 -0.64
N ALA A 339 0.39 7.71 -1.52
CA ALA A 339 1.18 8.93 -1.39
C ALA A 339 0.96 9.61 -0.04
N ARG A 340 -0.30 9.69 0.44
CA ARG A 340 -0.63 10.25 1.75
C ARG A 340 -0.04 9.41 2.89
N LYS A 341 -0.12 8.09 2.79
CA LYS A 341 0.47 7.19 3.78
C LYS A 341 1.98 7.44 3.87
N HIS A 342 2.71 7.29 2.78
CA HIS A 342 4.17 7.42 2.76
C HIS A 342 4.68 8.82 3.11
N LEU A 343 4.07 9.88 2.57
CA LEU A 343 4.59 11.24 2.70
C LEU A 343 4.07 12.00 3.91
N ILE A 344 2.98 11.57 4.51
CA ILE A 344 2.36 12.30 5.62
C ILE A 344 2.30 11.46 6.88
N GLN A 345 1.81 10.21 6.79
CA GLN A 345 1.66 9.36 7.97
C GLN A 345 3.02 8.75 8.38
N ASP A 346 3.73 8.18 7.42
CA ASP A 346 5.02 7.51 7.67
C ASP A 346 6.20 8.48 7.64
N MET A 347 6.05 9.67 7.03
CA MET A 347 7.12 10.65 6.99
C MET A 347 7.48 11.20 8.38
N GLY A 348 6.50 11.30 9.29
CA GLY A 348 6.77 11.61 10.69
C GLY A 348 7.74 10.58 11.29
N ALA A 349 7.54 9.32 10.97
CA ALA A 349 8.44 8.23 11.35
C ALA A 349 9.79 8.33 10.61
N THR A 350 9.76 8.48 9.30
CA THR A 350 10.94 8.52 8.43
C THR A 350 11.87 9.72 8.71
N LEU A 351 11.31 10.87 9.11
CA LEU A 351 12.07 12.08 9.41
C LEU A 351 12.57 12.14 10.87
N ASN A 352 12.03 11.33 11.78
CA ASN A 352 12.43 11.33 13.19
C ASN A 352 12.88 9.93 13.60
N THR A 353 14.12 9.59 13.32
CA THR A 353 14.71 8.31 13.71
C THR A 353 14.75 8.19 15.23
N VAL A 354 14.16 7.11 15.77
CA VAL A 354 14.19 6.77 17.20
C VAL A 354 15.40 5.89 17.49
N ALA A 355 15.71 4.98 16.59
CA ALA A 355 16.85 4.09 16.72
C ALA A 355 17.42 3.74 15.34
N LYS A 356 18.73 3.64 15.26
CA LYS A 356 19.47 3.20 14.08
C LYS A 356 20.18 1.87 14.34
N ASP A 357 20.58 1.17 13.26
CA ASP A 357 21.28 -0.11 13.32
C ASP A 357 20.52 -1.15 14.15
N VAL A 358 19.19 -1.19 13.96
CA VAL A 358 18.29 -2.07 14.72
C VAL A 358 18.30 -3.48 14.14
N LYS A 359 18.61 -4.44 15.00
CA LYS A 359 18.66 -5.86 14.68
C LYS A 359 17.83 -6.65 15.66
N PHE A 360 17.10 -7.62 15.14
CA PHE A 360 16.36 -8.59 15.93
C PHE A 360 17.09 -9.90 15.99
N GLN A 361 17.09 -10.53 17.16
CA GLN A 361 17.52 -11.91 17.32
C GLN A 361 16.54 -12.62 18.26
N VAL A 362 16.00 -13.74 17.81
CA VAL A 362 15.18 -14.63 18.62
C VAL A 362 16.02 -15.86 18.94
N GLU A 363 16.23 -16.13 20.23
CA GLU A 363 16.87 -17.33 20.76
C GLU A 363 15.79 -18.28 21.25
N PHE A 364 15.72 -19.47 20.67
CA PHE A 364 14.75 -20.49 21.02
C PHE A 364 15.34 -21.50 21.98
N ASN A 365 14.58 -21.86 23.03
CA ASN A 365 14.99 -22.88 23.99
C ASN A 365 14.85 -24.29 23.38
N PRO A 366 15.98 -25.04 23.18
CA PRO A 366 15.92 -26.35 22.56
C PRO A 366 15.24 -27.42 23.43
N GLU A 367 14.97 -27.15 24.72
CA GLU A 367 14.20 -28.05 25.57
C GLU A 367 12.70 -27.93 25.37
N MET A 368 12.22 -26.75 24.88
CA MET A 368 10.82 -26.45 24.66
C MET A 368 10.44 -26.46 23.19
N VAL A 369 11.34 -26.04 22.29
CA VAL A 369 11.10 -25.85 20.86
C VAL A 369 11.96 -26.81 20.03
N LYS A 370 11.30 -27.67 19.25
CA LYS A 370 11.91 -28.58 18.28
C LYS A 370 12.41 -27.85 17.04
N GLY A 371 11.62 -26.91 16.55
CA GLY A 371 11.92 -26.15 15.36
C GLY A 371 11.04 -24.93 15.18
N TYR A 372 11.46 -24.05 14.29
CA TYR A 372 10.74 -22.80 13.97
C TYR A 372 10.86 -22.46 12.49
N ARG A 373 9.96 -21.60 12.03
CA ARG A 373 9.99 -20.97 10.70
C ARG A 373 9.63 -19.49 10.85
N LEU A 374 10.50 -18.59 10.40
CA LEU A 374 10.20 -17.17 10.28
C LEU A 374 9.29 -16.95 9.07
N ILE A 375 8.24 -16.16 9.20
CA ILE A 375 7.31 -15.80 8.12
C ILE A 375 7.76 -14.46 7.53
N GLY A 376 8.16 -14.49 6.26
CA GLY A 376 8.72 -13.31 5.60
C GLY A 376 10.17 -13.00 6.02
N TYR A 377 10.64 -11.79 5.74
CA TYR A 377 11.99 -11.29 6.06
C TYR A 377 13.13 -12.05 5.37
N GLU A 378 12.86 -12.78 4.28
CA GLU A 378 13.85 -13.60 3.57
C GLU A 378 15.07 -12.77 3.12
N ASP A 379 14.84 -11.56 2.64
CA ASP A 379 15.88 -10.62 2.17
C ASP A 379 16.58 -9.85 3.32
N ARG A 380 16.14 -10.05 4.57
CA ARG A 380 16.63 -9.33 5.75
C ARG A 380 17.42 -10.20 6.72
N LEU A 381 17.59 -11.49 6.38
CA LEU A 381 18.29 -12.44 7.24
C LEU A 381 19.76 -12.06 7.45
N LEU A 382 20.22 -12.20 8.68
CA LEU A 382 21.59 -12.00 9.13
C LEU A 382 22.13 -13.30 9.73
N ASN A 383 23.46 -13.47 9.76
CA ASN A 383 24.04 -14.54 10.53
C ASN A 383 23.94 -14.22 12.03
N PRO A 384 23.89 -15.23 12.93
CA PRO A 384 23.81 -14.99 14.36
C PRO A 384 24.95 -14.12 14.91
N GLU A 385 26.16 -14.23 14.38
CA GLU A 385 27.32 -13.42 14.74
C GLU A 385 27.21 -11.96 14.31
N ASP A 386 26.43 -11.66 13.25
CA ASP A 386 26.20 -10.29 12.77
C ASP A 386 25.37 -9.45 13.77
N PHE A 387 24.63 -10.09 14.68
CA PHE A 387 23.86 -9.42 15.72
C PHE A 387 24.75 -8.57 16.65
N ALA A 388 25.92 -9.05 16.99
CA ALA A 388 26.87 -8.37 17.86
C ALA A 388 27.89 -7.50 17.10
N ASP A 389 27.91 -7.59 15.75
CA ASP A 389 28.84 -6.81 14.93
C ASP A 389 28.27 -5.44 14.61
N ASP A 390 28.82 -4.39 15.21
CA ASP A 390 28.44 -2.99 15.00
C ASP A 390 28.82 -2.43 13.60
N LYS A 391 29.52 -3.22 12.78
CA LYS A 391 29.86 -2.87 11.39
C LYS A 391 28.83 -3.38 10.39
N LYS A 392 28.02 -4.33 10.80
CA LYS A 392 26.91 -4.85 10.01
C LYS A 392 25.72 -3.94 10.20
N ASP A 393 25.24 -3.40 9.09
CA ASP A 393 24.09 -2.52 9.07
C ASP A 393 22.82 -3.27 9.50
N GLY A 394 22.05 -2.64 10.37
CA GLY A 394 20.69 -3.04 10.74
C GLY A 394 19.66 -2.16 10.02
N GLY A 395 18.42 -2.16 10.49
CA GLY A 395 17.40 -1.25 10.00
C GLY A 395 17.33 0.04 10.79
N GLU A 396 16.63 1.04 10.27
CA GLU A 396 16.29 2.25 10.98
C GLU A 396 14.81 2.26 11.38
N ILE A 397 14.53 2.59 12.63
CA ILE A 397 13.16 2.68 13.13
C ILE A 397 12.89 4.13 13.53
N GLY A 398 11.88 4.71 12.90
CA GLY A 398 11.42 6.07 13.16
C GLY A 398 10.29 6.15 14.19
N ALA A 399 9.97 7.37 14.59
CA ALA A 399 8.97 7.66 15.62
C ALA A 399 7.58 7.13 15.26
N GLY A 400 7.00 6.38 16.18
CA GLY A 400 5.67 5.78 16.00
C GLY A 400 5.61 4.60 15.03
N HIS A 401 6.74 4.20 14.46
CA HIS A 401 6.83 3.04 13.58
C HIS A 401 6.51 1.75 14.35
N ARG A 402 5.93 0.79 13.65
CA ARG A 402 5.57 -0.52 14.17
C ARG A 402 6.24 -1.60 13.35
N VAL A 403 6.68 -2.65 14.03
CA VAL A 403 7.24 -3.83 13.38
C VAL A 403 6.52 -5.06 13.93
N THR A 404 5.95 -5.84 13.03
CA THR A 404 5.29 -7.11 13.33
C THR A 404 6.10 -8.25 12.75
N ILE A 405 6.50 -9.19 13.62
CA ILE A 405 7.32 -10.35 13.25
C ILE A 405 6.53 -11.61 13.63
N MET A 406 6.52 -12.59 12.75
CA MET A 406 5.76 -13.82 12.98
C MET A 406 6.61 -15.06 12.79
N TYR A 407 6.42 -16.02 13.69
CA TYR A 407 7.04 -17.35 13.59
C TYR A 407 5.99 -18.46 13.76
N GLU A 408 6.14 -19.49 12.96
CA GLU A 408 5.57 -20.79 13.32
C GLU A 408 6.58 -21.53 14.20
N ILE A 409 6.09 -22.10 15.29
CA ILE A 409 6.89 -22.84 16.28
C ILE A 409 6.34 -24.26 16.42
N ALA A 410 7.21 -25.25 16.32
CA ALA A 410 6.91 -26.65 16.58
C ALA A 410 7.53 -27.05 17.91
N ASP A 411 6.75 -27.53 18.86
CA ASP A 411 7.23 -28.16 20.09
C ASP A 411 7.65 -29.64 19.85
N HIS A 412 8.13 -30.33 20.87
CA HIS A 412 8.58 -31.71 20.74
C HIS A 412 7.45 -32.72 20.53
N GLU A 413 6.21 -32.39 20.86
CA GLU A 413 5.02 -33.21 20.64
C GLU A 413 4.40 -33.01 19.24
N SER A 414 4.81 -31.94 18.54
CA SER A 414 4.33 -31.58 17.22
C SER A 414 4.66 -32.62 16.16
N GLY A 415 3.69 -32.96 15.32
CA GLY A 415 3.84 -33.77 14.11
C GLY A 415 4.57 -33.06 12.98
N GLN A 416 4.86 -31.76 13.11
CA GLN A 416 5.56 -30.98 12.09
C GLN A 416 6.93 -31.57 11.77
N ILE A 417 7.21 -31.75 10.48
CA ILE A 417 8.51 -32.22 10.01
C ILE A 417 9.49 -31.05 10.06
N VAL A 418 10.50 -31.20 10.93
CA VAL A 418 11.62 -30.26 11.02
C VAL A 418 12.86 -31.00 10.53
N PRO A 419 13.62 -30.43 9.55
CA PRO A 419 14.85 -31.07 9.09
C PRO A 419 15.84 -31.26 10.23
N ASP A 420 16.11 -32.50 10.60
CA ASP A 420 17.10 -32.86 11.60
C ASP A 420 18.31 -33.51 10.92
N VAL A 421 19.43 -32.79 10.89
CA VAL A 421 20.70 -33.30 10.37
C VAL A 421 21.61 -33.58 11.54
N THR A 422 21.36 -34.67 12.25
CA THR A 422 22.27 -35.16 13.29
C THR A 422 23.51 -35.77 12.66
N GLY A 423 24.59 -35.00 12.62
CA GLY A 423 25.90 -35.48 12.19
C GLY A 423 26.62 -36.24 13.31
N LYS A 424 27.53 -37.13 12.95
CA LYS A 424 28.37 -37.90 13.90
C LYS A 424 29.12 -37.01 14.93
N TYR A 425 29.36 -35.76 14.58
CA TYR A 425 30.14 -34.78 15.36
C TYR A 425 29.29 -33.64 15.95
N ASN A 426 28.07 -33.50 15.53
CA ASN A 426 27.11 -32.54 16.08
C ASN A 426 26.29 -33.23 17.18
N LYS A 427 26.87 -33.39 18.33
CA LYS A 427 26.09 -33.73 19.52
C LYS A 427 25.64 -32.42 20.15
N PRO A 428 24.34 -32.27 20.51
CA PRO A 428 23.90 -31.16 21.32
C PRO A 428 24.81 -31.10 22.56
N THR A 429 25.53 -30.02 22.74
CA THR A 429 26.10 -29.69 24.05
C THR A 429 24.88 -29.38 24.92
N ASN A 430 24.74 -30.13 26.02
CA ASN A 430 23.73 -29.85 27.02
C ASN A 430 23.77 -28.35 27.31
N ALA A 431 22.67 -27.68 27.03
CA ALA A 431 22.49 -26.29 27.36
C ALA A 431 22.81 -26.08 28.83
N GLY A 432 23.43 -24.95 29.13
CA GLY A 432 23.58 -24.51 30.51
C GLY A 432 22.16 -24.34 31.13
N GLU A 433 22.13 -24.21 32.46
CA GLU A 433 20.90 -24.02 33.23
C GLU A 433 19.96 -23.05 32.49
N SER A 434 19.05 -23.61 31.67
CA SER A 434 17.93 -22.80 31.12
C SER A 434 16.98 -22.48 32.26
N ALA A 435 16.44 -21.30 32.28
CA ALA A 435 15.31 -21.00 33.15
C ALA A 435 14.20 -22.02 32.80
N ASP A 436 13.76 -22.81 33.75
CA ASP A 436 12.96 -24.02 33.56
C ASP A 436 11.65 -23.82 32.78
N ASP A 437 11.21 -22.58 32.53
CA ASP A 437 9.90 -22.21 31.96
C ASP A 437 9.98 -21.28 30.71
N GLU A 438 11.16 -20.83 30.27
CA GLU A 438 11.29 -19.95 29.09
C GLU A 438 11.25 -20.73 27.77
N ILE A 439 10.35 -20.33 26.85
CA ILE A 439 10.25 -20.87 25.48
C ILE A 439 11.31 -20.27 24.57
N LEU A 440 11.49 -18.93 24.67
CA LEU A 440 12.38 -18.16 23.82
C LEU A 440 12.67 -16.78 24.44
N THR A 441 13.70 -16.11 23.93
CA THR A 441 13.97 -14.71 24.24
C THR A 441 14.10 -13.90 22.96
N VAL A 442 13.33 -12.79 22.86
CA VAL A 442 13.48 -11.81 21.78
C VAL A 442 14.47 -10.73 22.24
N SER A 443 15.51 -10.54 21.46
CA SER A 443 16.56 -9.54 21.70
C SER A 443 16.53 -8.45 20.63
N ILE A 444 16.54 -7.19 21.03
CA ILE A 444 16.64 -6.03 20.14
C ILE A 444 17.95 -5.32 20.44
N ARG A 445 18.82 -5.23 19.43
CA ARG A 445 20.07 -4.46 19.50
C ARG A 445 19.91 -3.21 18.65
N TYR A 446 20.25 -2.05 19.18
CA TYR A 446 20.06 -0.75 18.51
C TYR A 446 21.11 0.25 18.95
N LYS A 447 21.23 1.35 18.21
CA LYS A 447 21.98 2.56 18.59
C LYS A 447 21.01 3.74 18.68
N GLU A 448 21.32 4.68 19.59
CA GLU A 448 20.63 5.96 19.60
C GLU A 448 20.86 6.73 18.29
N PRO A 449 19.94 7.60 17.85
CA PRO A 449 20.06 8.31 16.57
C PRO A 449 21.40 9.03 16.39
N ASN A 450 21.88 9.69 17.44
CA ASN A 450 23.13 10.45 17.46
C ASN A 450 24.27 9.72 18.20
N GLY A 451 24.06 8.44 18.55
CA GLY A 451 25.02 7.62 19.30
C GLY A 451 25.71 6.59 18.42
N ASP A 452 26.91 6.14 18.87
CA ASP A 452 27.66 5.05 18.25
C ASP A 452 27.74 3.81 19.16
N THR A 453 27.15 3.91 20.35
CA THR A 453 27.12 2.80 21.31
C THR A 453 25.87 1.97 21.11
N SER A 454 26.04 0.66 20.97
CA SER A 454 24.92 -0.26 20.89
C SER A 454 24.33 -0.56 22.26
N HIS A 455 23.02 -0.62 22.32
CA HIS A 455 22.21 -1.02 23.46
C HIS A 455 21.50 -2.35 23.16
N LEU A 456 21.14 -3.08 24.22
CA LEU A 456 20.47 -4.36 24.13
C LEU A 456 19.22 -4.34 25.03
N MET A 457 18.08 -4.70 24.45
CA MET A 457 16.84 -5.00 25.18
C MET A 457 16.51 -6.47 25.00
N GLN A 458 16.00 -7.14 26.03
CA GLN A 458 15.67 -8.56 26.00
C GLN A 458 14.29 -8.81 26.62
N PHE A 459 13.50 -9.63 25.95
CA PHE A 459 12.12 -9.93 26.29
C PHE A 459 11.94 -11.45 26.28
N PRO A 460 12.04 -12.12 27.45
CA PRO A 460 11.76 -13.54 27.56
C PRO A 460 10.27 -13.84 27.41
N LEU A 461 9.93 -14.98 26.82
CA LEU A 461 8.58 -15.52 26.75
C LEU A 461 8.51 -16.83 27.54
N GLU A 462 7.69 -16.82 28.58
CA GLU A 462 7.46 -17.98 29.45
C GLU A 462 6.33 -18.87 28.88
N SER A 463 6.29 -20.12 29.28
CA SER A 463 5.34 -21.11 28.78
C SER A 463 3.88 -20.82 29.15
N ASP A 464 3.64 -20.07 30.22
CA ASP A 464 2.30 -19.63 30.66
C ASP A 464 1.71 -18.49 29.80
N ALA A 465 2.51 -17.86 28.93
CA ALA A 465 2.07 -16.83 28.01
C ALA A 465 1.22 -17.40 26.84
N TYR A 466 1.15 -18.72 26.66
CA TYR A 466 0.32 -19.32 25.63
C TYR A 466 -1.17 -19.05 25.88
N ASN A 467 -1.86 -18.52 24.87
CA ASN A 467 -3.29 -18.24 24.92
C ASN A 467 -3.97 -18.62 23.60
N THR A 468 -5.11 -19.30 23.69
CA THR A 468 -5.93 -19.65 22.53
C THR A 468 -6.78 -18.49 22.01
N GLU A 469 -7.04 -17.47 22.85
CA GLU A 469 -7.76 -16.28 22.44
C GLU A 469 -6.82 -15.32 21.71
N ARG A 470 -7.13 -15.04 20.45
CA ARG A 470 -6.37 -14.10 19.63
C ARG A 470 -6.94 -12.70 19.72
N THR A 471 -6.05 -11.72 19.88
CA THR A 471 -6.41 -10.29 19.83
C THR A 471 -6.64 -9.86 18.38
N GLU A 472 -7.28 -8.70 18.16
CA GLU A 472 -7.48 -8.13 16.83
C GLU A 472 -6.15 -7.97 16.05
N ASN A 473 -5.08 -7.55 16.74
CA ASN A 473 -3.74 -7.46 16.14
C ASN A 473 -3.27 -8.81 15.60
N VAL A 474 -3.47 -9.89 16.34
CA VAL A 474 -3.08 -11.25 15.95
C VAL A 474 -3.96 -11.77 14.81
N GLU A 475 -5.28 -11.52 14.86
CA GLU A 475 -6.19 -11.91 13.77
C GLU A 475 -5.86 -11.19 12.46
N LEU A 476 -5.56 -9.88 12.51
CA LEU A 476 -5.15 -9.11 11.35
C LEU A 476 -3.81 -9.62 10.79
N ALA A 477 -2.80 -9.81 11.65
CA ALA A 477 -1.50 -10.32 11.23
C ALA A 477 -1.58 -11.72 10.62
N ALA A 478 -2.38 -12.61 11.22
CA ALA A 478 -2.63 -13.95 10.71
C ALA A 478 -3.35 -13.92 9.34
N ALA A 479 -4.38 -13.08 9.18
CA ALA A 479 -5.09 -12.91 7.91
C ALA A 479 -4.14 -12.46 6.79
N LEU A 480 -3.24 -11.50 7.09
CA LEU A 480 -2.26 -10.99 6.13
C LEU A 480 -1.19 -12.02 5.77
N ALA A 481 -0.71 -12.79 6.77
CA ALA A 481 0.22 -13.89 6.52
C ALA A 481 -0.40 -14.98 5.62
N GLU A 482 -1.63 -15.40 5.93
CA GLU A 482 -2.38 -16.36 5.09
C GLU A 482 -2.57 -15.80 3.68
N PHE A 483 -3.03 -14.55 3.55
CA PHE A 483 -3.22 -13.92 2.25
C PHE A 483 -1.94 -13.87 1.42
N GLY A 484 -0.82 -13.44 2.02
CA GLY A 484 0.48 -13.44 1.34
C GLY A 484 0.93 -14.84 0.92
N MET A 485 0.79 -15.85 1.80
CA MET A 485 1.11 -17.25 1.49
C MET A 485 0.22 -17.80 0.36
N LEU A 486 -1.08 -17.48 0.32
CA LEU A 486 -1.98 -17.89 -0.76
C LEU A 486 -1.58 -17.25 -2.10
N LEU A 487 -1.29 -15.96 -2.15
CA LEU A 487 -0.84 -15.27 -3.37
C LEU A 487 0.48 -15.85 -3.88
N ARG A 488 1.42 -16.20 -3.00
CA ARG A 488 2.68 -16.84 -3.34
C ARG A 488 2.53 -18.31 -3.76
N ARG A 489 1.39 -18.94 -3.48
CA ARG A 489 1.18 -20.39 -3.58
C ARG A 489 2.21 -21.15 -2.73
N SER A 490 2.39 -20.68 -1.50
CA SER A 490 3.36 -21.19 -0.55
C SER A 490 3.08 -22.65 -0.17
N GLU A 491 4.14 -23.47 -0.06
CA GLU A 491 4.05 -24.83 0.47
C GLU A 491 3.67 -24.85 1.97
N HIS A 492 3.80 -23.71 2.63
CA HIS A 492 3.52 -23.54 4.06
C HIS A 492 2.11 -23.00 4.36
N SER A 493 1.28 -22.77 3.34
CA SER A 493 -0.09 -22.26 3.52
C SER A 493 -1.01 -23.23 4.28
N GLY A 494 -0.65 -24.51 4.38
CA GLY A 494 -1.38 -25.49 5.16
C GLY A 494 -2.86 -25.61 4.75
N THR A 495 -3.75 -25.30 5.70
CA THR A 495 -5.21 -25.27 5.47
C THR A 495 -5.76 -23.88 5.18
N ALA A 496 -4.91 -22.88 4.96
CA ALA A 496 -5.33 -21.51 4.66
C ALA A 496 -6.22 -21.46 3.40
N GLY A 497 -7.24 -20.61 3.45
CA GLY A 497 -8.14 -20.35 2.33
C GLY A 497 -8.57 -18.88 2.32
N TYR A 498 -8.97 -18.37 1.15
CA TYR A 498 -9.44 -16.98 1.05
C TYR A 498 -10.69 -16.72 1.93
N ASP A 499 -11.55 -17.72 2.13
CA ASP A 499 -12.71 -17.60 3.03
C ASP A 499 -12.26 -17.44 4.48
N ASP A 500 -11.26 -18.20 4.93
CA ASP A 500 -10.71 -18.06 6.28
C ASP A 500 -10.09 -16.69 6.53
N VAL A 501 -9.43 -16.12 5.50
CA VAL A 501 -8.89 -14.74 5.54
C VAL A 501 -10.03 -13.73 5.63
N LEU A 502 -11.06 -13.86 4.80
CA LEU A 502 -12.23 -12.97 4.81
C LEU A 502 -12.99 -13.03 6.13
N ASP A 503 -13.15 -14.23 6.71
CA ASP A 503 -13.83 -14.40 8.01
C ASP A 503 -13.08 -13.67 9.13
N LYS A 504 -11.73 -13.76 9.18
CA LYS A 504 -10.91 -13.03 10.14
C LYS A 504 -11.06 -11.51 9.96
N LEU A 505 -10.90 -11.01 8.73
CA LEU A 505 -11.00 -9.57 8.43
C LEU A 505 -12.40 -9.02 8.72
N ASN A 506 -13.46 -9.78 8.38
CA ASN A 506 -14.83 -9.40 8.69
C ASN A 506 -15.15 -9.47 10.18
N GLY A 507 -14.42 -10.26 10.96
CA GLY A 507 -14.53 -10.37 12.42
C GLY A 507 -13.93 -9.19 13.19
N LEU A 508 -13.04 -8.38 12.58
CA LEU A 508 -12.43 -7.23 13.24
C LEU A 508 -13.49 -6.17 13.61
N GLU A 509 -13.37 -5.58 14.80
CA GLU A 509 -14.30 -4.53 15.26
C GLU A 509 -14.07 -3.21 14.52
N ASN A 510 -12.80 -2.83 14.35
CA ASN A 510 -12.39 -1.60 13.69
C ASN A 510 -11.91 -1.87 12.28
N LYS A 511 -12.68 -1.42 11.29
CA LYS A 511 -12.35 -1.51 9.87
C LYS A 511 -12.14 -0.12 9.30
N ASP A 512 -10.90 0.33 9.28
CA ASP A 512 -10.52 1.58 8.60
C ASP A 512 -10.56 1.41 7.07
N GLU A 513 -10.20 2.46 6.35
CA GLU A 513 -10.20 2.47 4.89
C GLU A 513 -9.21 1.44 4.29
N TYR A 514 -8.11 1.13 5.00
CA TYR A 514 -7.10 0.15 4.55
C TYR A 514 -7.59 -1.30 4.71
N ILE A 515 -8.24 -1.61 5.83
CA ILE A 515 -8.82 -2.95 6.06
C ILE A 515 -9.99 -3.21 5.10
N GLN A 516 -10.82 -2.20 4.81
CA GLN A 516 -11.88 -2.33 3.82
C GLN A 516 -11.34 -2.58 2.41
N GLU A 517 -10.25 -1.88 2.03
CA GLU A 517 -9.53 -2.15 0.79
C GLU A 517 -8.98 -3.58 0.76
N LEU A 518 -8.36 -4.05 1.86
CA LEU A 518 -7.84 -5.41 1.95
C LEU A 518 -8.94 -6.47 1.74
N ILE A 519 -10.11 -6.30 2.35
CA ILE A 519 -11.26 -7.21 2.15
C ILE A 519 -11.63 -7.26 0.66
N TYR A 520 -11.68 -6.12 -0.01
CA TYR A 520 -11.91 -6.06 -1.45
C TYR A 520 -10.82 -6.82 -2.23
N LEU A 521 -9.54 -6.59 -1.94
CA LEU A 521 -8.42 -7.25 -2.63
C LEU A 521 -8.41 -8.77 -2.42
N VAL A 522 -8.68 -9.23 -1.20
CA VAL A 522 -8.81 -10.68 -0.90
C VAL A 522 -9.97 -11.29 -1.70
N THR A 523 -11.09 -10.58 -1.81
CA THR A 523 -12.24 -11.00 -2.63
C THR A 523 -11.86 -11.11 -4.10
N GLN A 524 -11.11 -10.14 -4.65
CA GLN A 524 -10.63 -10.20 -6.03
C GLN A 524 -9.65 -11.37 -6.23
N ALA A 525 -8.68 -11.55 -5.31
CA ALA A 525 -7.73 -12.66 -5.38
C ALA A 525 -8.44 -14.03 -5.36
N LYS A 526 -9.46 -14.18 -4.49
CA LYS A 526 -10.31 -15.37 -4.44
C LYS A 526 -10.93 -15.63 -5.80
N ARG A 527 -11.61 -14.65 -6.37
CA ARG A 527 -12.26 -14.77 -7.70
C ARG A 527 -11.27 -15.19 -8.79
N LEU A 528 -10.09 -14.53 -8.83
CA LEU A 528 -9.06 -14.83 -9.83
C LEU A 528 -8.40 -16.20 -9.65
N THR A 529 -8.39 -16.74 -8.43
CA THR A 529 -7.80 -18.06 -8.12
C THR A 529 -8.79 -19.19 -8.31
N GLU A 530 -10.06 -18.99 -7.93
CA GLU A 530 -11.15 -19.96 -8.06
C GLU A 530 -11.72 -20.01 -9.48
N TYR A 531 -11.23 -19.12 -10.36
CA TYR A 531 -11.55 -19.16 -11.76
C TYR A 531 -10.97 -20.45 -12.39
N GLU A 532 -11.73 -21.51 -12.36
CA GLU A 532 -11.48 -22.63 -13.27
C GLU A 532 -11.79 -22.13 -14.69
N PRO A 533 -10.85 -22.27 -15.65
CA PRO A 533 -11.19 -22.02 -17.04
C PRO A 533 -12.43 -22.86 -17.35
N ILE A 534 -13.51 -22.18 -17.71
CA ILE A 534 -14.79 -22.83 -17.98
C ILE A 534 -14.54 -23.96 -18.97
N ASP A 535 -15.05 -25.12 -18.61
CA ASP A 535 -15.25 -26.19 -19.59
C ASP A 535 -16.07 -25.58 -20.75
N PRO A 536 -15.54 -25.54 -21.97
CA PRO A 536 -16.25 -24.96 -23.09
C PRO A 536 -17.67 -25.54 -23.29
N GLU A 537 -17.95 -26.70 -22.67
CA GLU A 537 -19.27 -27.31 -22.66
C GLU A 537 -20.25 -26.69 -21.64
N SER A 538 -19.78 -25.91 -20.66
CA SER A 538 -20.66 -25.29 -19.63
C SER A 538 -21.14 -23.88 -20.00
N GLY A 539 -20.45 -23.19 -20.92
CA GLY A 539 -20.73 -21.81 -21.30
C GLY A 539 -20.30 -20.79 -20.20
N ILE A 540 -20.27 -19.51 -20.51
CA ILE A 540 -19.90 -18.42 -19.62
C ILE A 540 -21.00 -18.10 -18.60
N ASP A 541 -20.63 -17.43 -17.48
CA ASP A 541 -21.56 -16.87 -16.49
C ASP A 541 -21.84 -15.37 -16.73
N GLU A 542 -22.69 -14.78 -15.87
CA GLU A 542 -23.07 -13.36 -15.95
C GLU A 542 -21.88 -12.40 -15.79
N VAL A 543 -20.92 -12.76 -14.96
CA VAL A 543 -19.76 -11.90 -14.66
C VAL A 543 -18.80 -11.85 -15.85
N GLU A 544 -18.60 -13.00 -16.47
CA GLU A 544 -17.78 -13.12 -17.68
C GLU A 544 -18.43 -12.44 -18.87
N ALA A 545 -19.76 -12.58 -19.00
CA ALA A 545 -20.51 -11.87 -20.02
C ALA A 545 -20.34 -10.34 -19.89
N LEU A 546 -20.34 -9.83 -18.66
CA LEU A 546 -20.09 -8.41 -18.40
C LEU A 546 -18.66 -8.00 -18.76
N GLN A 547 -17.67 -8.81 -18.44
CA GLN A 547 -16.26 -8.54 -18.78
C GLN A 547 -16.05 -8.51 -20.29
N LEU A 548 -16.58 -9.49 -21.00
CA LEU A 548 -16.52 -9.54 -22.47
C LEU A 548 -17.21 -8.34 -23.12
N ALA A 549 -18.36 -7.93 -22.57
CA ALA A 549 -19.07 -6.77 -23.06
C ALA A 549 -18.29 -5.46 -22.83
N ARG A 550 -17.67 -5.30 -21.66
CA ARG A 550 -16.82 -4.15 -21.34
C ARG A 550 -15.58 -4.11 -22.23
N GLN A 551 -14.91 -5.24 -22.38
CA GLN A 551 -13.74 -5.37 -23.25
C GLN A 551 -14.10 -5.04 -24.71
N TYR A 552 -15.22 -5.55 -25.20
CA TYR A 552 -15.69 -5.24 -26.56
C TYR A 552 -15.88 -3.74 -26.77
N LEU A 553 -16.49 -3.01 -25.81
CA LEU A 553 -16.68 -1.57 -25.94
C LEU A 553 -15.35 -0.83 -25.95
N LEU A 554 -14.43 -1.20 -25.08
CA LEU A 554 -13.08 -0.61 -25.02
C LEU A 554 -12.33 -0.78 -26.33
N GLU A 555 -12.41 -1.94 -26.94
CA GLU A 555 -11.70 -2.26 -28.18
C GLU A 555 -12.36 -1.69 -29.43
N ASN A 556 -13.70 -1.62 -29.47
CA ASN A 556 -14.46 -1.33 -30.70
C ASN A 556 -15.19 0.02 -30.68
N GLU A 557 -15.54 0.57 -29.50
CA GLU A 557 -16.25 1.85 -29.35
C GLU A 557 -15.57 2.79 -28.32
N PRO A 558 -14.25 3.07 -28.42
CA PRO A 558 -13.50 3.81 -27.41
C PRO A 558 -14.03 5.24 -27.18
N ASP A 559 -14.55 5.89 -28.22
CA ASP A 559 -15.14 7.24 -28.09
C ASP A 559 -16.41 7.21 -27.22
N LEU A 560 -17.20 6.16 -27.31
CA LEU A 560 -18.40 5.98 -26.52
C LEU A 560 -18.08 5.70 -25.04
N VAL A 561 -17.02 4.97 -24.77
CA VAL A 561 -16.57 4.68 -23.38
C VAL A 561 -16.30 5.95 -22.59
N LEU A 562 -15.94 7.06 -23.25
CA LEU A 562 -15.76 8.37 -22.62
C LEU A 562 -17.08 9.06 -22.27
N GLU A 563 -18.19 8.62 -22.83
CA GLU A 563 -19.52 9.25 -22.68
C GLU A 563 -20.44 8.48 -21.74
N ILE A 564 -20.21 7.15 -21.52
CA ILE A 564 -21.04 6.30 -20.69
C ILE A 564 -20.36 5.92 -19.37
N ASP A 565 -21.15 5.70 -18.32
CA ASP A 565 -20.63 5.17 -17.05
C ASP A 565 -20.43 3.66 -17.13
N MET A 566 -19.18 3.24 -17.39
CA MET A 566 -18.80 1.82 -17.50
C MET A 566 -19.02 1.01 -16.21
N ASN A 567 -19.24 1.67 -15.06
CA ASN A 567 -19.46 0.98 -13.78
C ASN A 567 -20.94 0.64 -13.56
N GLN A 568 -21.85 1.32 -14.25
CA GLN A 568 -23.26 0.96 -14.23
C GLN A 568 -23.52 -0.14 -15.24
N SER A 569 -24.07 -1.24 -14.78
CA SER A 569 -24.40 -2.37 -15.66
C SER A 569 -25.60 -3.14 -15.14
N ARG A 570 -26.32 -3.74 -16.08
CA ARG A 570 -27.42 -4.68 -15.84
C ARG A 570 -27.23 -5.87 -16.76
N ILE A 571 -27.41 -7.07 -16.22
CA ILE A 571 -27.29 -8.31 -16.97
C ILE A 571 -28.61 -9.07 -16.85
N GLU A 572 -29.08 -9.57 -17.97
CA GLU A 572 -30.25 -10.43 -18.05
C GLU A 572 -29.90 -11.64 -18.90
N MET A 573 -30.28 -12.82 -18.48
CA MET A 573 -30.19 -14.02 -19.34
C MET A 573 -31.39 -14.05 -20.29
N LEU A 574 -31.15 -14.36 -21.54
CA LEU A 574 -32.20 -14.53 -22.53
C LEU A 574 -32.94 -15.85 -22.28
N ASP A 575 -34.25 -15.78 -22.03
CA ASP A 575 -35.14 -16.89 -21.75
C ASP A 575 -36.45 -16.79 -22.53
N ASP A 576 -37.36 -17.75 -22.34
CA ASP A 576 -38.67 -17.78 -23.03
C ASP A 576 -39.55 -16.57 -22.70
N ASP A 577 -39.37 -15.94 -21.51
CA ASP A 577 -40.21 -14.84 -21.05
C ASP A 577 -39.79 -13.46 -21.65
N ASN A 578 -38.49 -13.30 -21.97
CA ASN A 578 -37.94 -12.05 -22.50
C ASN A 578 -37.51 -12.14 -23.98
N TRP A 579 -37.56 -13.33 -24.61
CA TRP A 579 -37.14 -13.57 -25.99
C TRP A 579 -37.75 -12.58 -26.98
N ASP A 580 -39.07 -12.42 -26.97
CA ASP A 580 -39.78 -11.54 -27.92
C ASP A 580 -39.37 -10.06 -27.78
N ALA A 581 -38.88 -9.67 -26.62
CA ALA A 581 -38.42 -8.29 -26.38
C ALA A 581 -37.08 -7.99 -27.06
N TYR A 582 -36.22 -8.98 -27.19
CA TYR A 582 -34.85 -8.80 -27.68
C TYR A 582 -34.61 -9.39 -29.07
N ALA A 583 -35.18 -10.53 -29.41
CA ALA A 583 -34.92 -11.22 -30.66
C ALA A 583 -35.26 -10.39 -31.92
N ASP A 584 -36.39 -9.67 -31.92
CA ASP A 584 -36.79 -8.79 -33.02
C ASP A 584 -35.93 -7.54 -33.17
N ALA A 585 -35.17 -7.17 -32.11
CA ALA A 585 -34.33 -6.00 -32.10
C ALA A 585 -32.83 -6.34 -32.20
N PHE A 586 -32.46 -7.59 -32.14
CA PHE A 586 -31.07 -8.05 -32.21
C PHE A 586 -30.42 -7.69 -33.55
N MET A 587 -29.26 -7.07 -33.48
CA MET A 587 -28.42 -6.76 -34.62
C MET A 587 -27.07 -7.47 -34.47
N PRO A 588 -26.82 -8.52 -35.31
CA PRO A 588 -25.58 -9.25 -35.24
C PRO A 588 -24.37 -8.39 -35.69
N LEU A 589 -23.19 -8.69 -35.18
CA LEU A 589 -21.95 -8.13 -35.69
C LEU A 589 -21.63 -8.67 -37.09
N ASP A 590 -20.76 -7.94 -37.81
CA ASP A 590 -20.32 -8.32 -39.15
C ASP A 590 -19.76 -9.75 -39.19
N GLY A 591 -20.38 -10.61 -39.99
CA GLY A 591 -20.01 -12.02 -40.14
C GLY A 591 -20.73 -12.98 -39.21
N ILE A 592 -21.60 -12.50 -38.32
CA ILE A 592 -22.45 -13.29 -37.44
C ILE A 592 -23.86 -13.37 -38.01
N SER A 593 -24.51 -14.52 -37.95
CA SER A 593 -25.90 -14.74 -38.44
C SER A 593 -26.90 -14.33 -37.35
N GLU A 594 -28.08 -13.83 -37.76
CA GLU A 594 -29.21 -13.61 -36.84
C GLU A 594 -29.65 -14.88 -36.11
N GLU A 595 -29.45 -16.05 -36.73
CA GLU A 595 -29.77 -17.35 -36.14
C GLU A 595 -28.81 -17.79 -35.02
N THR A 596 -27.76 -17.00 -34.75
CA THR A 596 -26.76 -17.29 -33.68
C THR A 596 -27.33 -16.97 -32.30
N LEU A 597 -28.30 -16.05 -32.18
CA LEU A 597 -28.96 -15.73 -30.92
C LEU A 597 -29.66 -16.95 -30.33
N SER A 598 -29.41 -17.28 -29.09
CA SER A 598 -29.93 -18.47 -28.42
C SER A 598 -30.45 -18.17 -27.01
N ILE A 599 -31.44 -18.95 -26.57
CA ILE A 599 -31.86 -18.94 -25.16
C ILE A 599 -30.66 -19.35 -24.30
N GLY A 600 -30.40 -18.55 -23.25
CA GLY A 600 -29.24 -18.69 -22.38
C GLY A 600 -28.11 -17.69 -22.67
N ASP A 601 -28.13 -16.96 -23.80
CA ASP A 601 -27.22 -15.85 -24.05
C ASP A 601 -27.50 -14.68 -23.11
N PHE A 602 -26.52 -13.80 -22.92
CA PHE A 602 -26.65 -12.69 -22.01
C PHE A 602 -26.92 -11.38 -22.72
N ILE A 603 -27.87 -10.61 -22.19
CA ILE A 603 -28.17 -9.25 -22.57
C ILE A 603 -27.47 -8.35 -21.53
N VAL A 604 -26.40 -7.69 -21.93
CA VAL A 604 -25.56 -6.88 -21.06
C VAL A 604 -25.75 -5.40 -21.38
N THR A 605 -26.37 -4.66 -20.47
CA THR A 605 -26.51 -3.20 -20.57
C THR A 605 -25.39 -2.55 -19.78
N ILE A 606 -24.63 -1.64 -20.39
CA ILE A 606 -23.55 -0.86 -19.76
C ILE A 606 -23.83 0.62 -19.95
N GLY A 607 -23.78 1.40 -18.88
CA GLY A 607 -24.08 2.82 -18.84
C GLY A 607 -25.36 3.17 -18.08
N ASP A 608 -25.67 4.47 -17.97
CA ASP A 608 -26.84 4.96 -17.23
C ASP A 608 -28.14 4.82 -18.05
N TYR A 609 -28.97 3.87 -17.65
CA TYR A 609 -30.26 3.62 -18.26
C TYR A 609 -31.26 4.78 -18.10
N VAL A 610 -31.10 5.59 -17.06
CA VAL A 610 -32.02 6.70 -16.76
C VAL A 610 -31.75 7.91 -17.66
N ASP A 611 -30.48 8.20 -17.91
CA ASP A 611 -30.07 9.35 -18.74
C ASP A 611 -29.93 9.01 -20.23
N HIS A 612 -30.20 7.76 -20.64
CA HIS A 612 -30.13 7.23 -22.02
C HIS A 612 -28.70 7.14 -22.59
N ASP A 613 -27.68 7.22 -21.74
CA ASP A 613 -26.27 7.07 -22.12
C ASP A 613 -25.79 5.66 -21.75
N PHE A 614 -26.16 4.66 -22.58
CA PHE A 614 -25.85 3.25 -22.35
C PHE A 614 -25.73 2.46 -23.66
N ARG A 615 -25.15 1.24 -23.58
CA ARG A 615 -25.16 0.24 -24.65
C ARG A 615 -25.75 -1.07 -24.17
N ILE A 616 -26.45 -1.75 -25.07
CA ILE A 616 -26.95 -3.10 -24.83
C ILE A 616 -26.21 -4.04 -25.78
N LEU A 617 -25.39 -4.90 -25.25
CA LEU A 617 -24.63 -5.90 -25.98
C LEU A 617 -25.23 -7.29 -25.76
N VAL A 618 -25.11 -8.15 -26.76
CA VAL A 618 -25.50 -9.56 -26.67
C VAL A 618 -24.23 -10.39 -26.63
N VAL A 619 -24.08 -11.17 -25.57
CA VAL A 619 -22.91 -12.03 -25.35
C VAL A 619 -23.35 -13.50 -25.43
N SER A 620 -22.78 -14.25 -26.37
CA SER A 620 -23.03 -15.67 -26.49
C SER A 620 -22.45 -16.42 -25.31
N ARG A 621 -23.32 -17.19 -24.66
CA ARG A 621 -22.92 -18.05 -23.56
C ARG A 621 -22.06 -19.22 -24.03
N ALA A 622 -22.33 -19.72 -25.21
CA ALA A 622 -21.65 -20.89 -25.78
C ALA A 622 -20.27 -20.53 -26.37
N ASP A 623 -20.15 -19.35 -27.02
CA ASP A 623 -18.96 -18.98 -27.76
C ASP A 623 -18.02 -18.05 -26.96
N ALA A 624 -18.42 -17.62 -25.74
CA ALA A 624 -17.72 -16.68 -24.92
C ALA A 624 -17.28 -15.40 -25.69
N SER A 625 -18.21 -14.80 -26.43
CA SER A 625 -17.93 -13.64 -27.26
C SER A 625 -19.15 -12.73 -27.43
N VAL A 626 -18.91 -11.43 -27.69
CA VAL A 626 -19.98 -10.52 -28.09
C VAL A 626 -20.41 -10.85 -29.51
N ILE A 627 -21.70 -11.16 -29.69
CA ILE A 627 -22.26 -11.57 -30.97
C ILE A 627 -23.12 -10.50 -31.66
N GLY A 628 -23.53 -9.47 -30.93
CA GLY A 628 -24.34 -8.40 -31.45
C GLY A 628 -24.73 -7.37 -30.42
N PHE A 629 -25.67 -6.51 -30.79
CA PHE A 629 -26.19 -5.46 -29.91
C PHE A 629 -27.70 -5.23 -30.13
N ILE A 630 -28.32 -4.59 -29.15
CA ILE A 630 -29.73 -4.15 -29.24
C ILE A 630 -29.72 -2.62 -29.39
N PRO A 631 -30.21 -2.06 -30.51
CA PRO A 631 -30.25 -0.62 -30.71
C PRO A 631 -31.23 0.05 -29.76
N ILE A 632 -30.81 1.18 -29.20
CA ILE A 632 -31.66 2.05 -28.37
C ILE A 632 -32.67 2.72 -29.31
N ARG A 633 -33.96 2.53 -29.07
CA ARG A 633 -35.06 3.11 -29.89
C ARG A 633 -35.53 4.42 -29.29
#